data_1b8c8a30208d096d61a73fb12abeaae7
#
_entry.id   1b8c8a30208d096d61a73fb12abeaae7
#
_cell.length_a   1.000
_cell.length_b   1.000
_cell.length_c   1.000
_cell.angle_alpha   90.00
_cell.angle_beta   90.00
_cell.angle_gamma   90.00
#
_symmetry.space_group_name_H-M   'P 1'
#
loop_
_entity.id
_entity.type
_entity.pdbx_description
1 polymer ?
#
loop_
_entity_poly.entity_id
_entity_poly.type
_entity_poly.pdbx_seq_one_letter_code
_entity_poly.pdbx_strand_id
1 'polypeptide(L)'
;MTHFSHLAWREDLLQGKRCRWLRKSTDLDHDKRTTESGSRSRGKFNREPAMLGTSQAGHSPLSHRRTVLVRSQNRRTSWCNAMSPLDITDPSILSRPADLCAEPLSDKGLQRADGCGRLVLSCSEHGTRIEDIFERSPTRIMFPRPGSRPVEEAVIINTGGGVAGGDRLECSVTALPGASIAVTSLAAEKVYRALHDPARVSNRLKAHESSRLAWLPQETIIFNWARLHRTTEIELFSGSELLALEWLVLGRAAHGEIVVGGSISDSWHVKKDGRLIWADSFRIADETFAHLNRKALLSNCNAIATLIYFGPDLDKRLEFLREILLSLECNCAVTLVGGLIVARCAARLSSDLKLALRSILQQFGPEIGSGPFRVPKMWSC
;
A
#
# COMPACT_ATOMS: atom_id res chain seq x y z
N MET A 1 -2.68 5.55 -32.36
CA MET A 1 -2.98 4.16 -32.00
C MET A 1 -2.91 4.06 -30.50
N THR A 2 -4.04 4.16 -29.84
CA THR A 2 -4.75 3.18 -29.04
C THR A 2 -5.77 3.88 -28.15
N HIS A 3 -6.98 3.92 -28.64
CA HIS A 3 -8.18 4.40 -27.91
C HIS A 3 -8.94 3.19 -27.32
N PHE A 4 -8.38 2.40 -26.42
CA PHE A 4 -9.08 1.21 -25.94
C PHE A 4 -9.28 1.09 -24.41
N SER A 5 -8.76 2.01 -23.59
CA SER A 5 -8.93 1.93 -22.15
C SER A 5 -10.18 2.65 -21.59
N HIS A 6 -10.88 3.43 -22.41
CA HIS A 6 -12.07 4.19 -21.96
C HIS A 6 -13.41 3.43 -22.07
N LEU A 7 -13.46 2.30 -22.79
CA LEU A 7 -14.72 1.61 -23.10
C LEU A 7 -15.16 0.55 -22.07
N ALA A 8 -14.21 -0.07 -21.35
CA ALA A 8 -14.55 -1.11 -20.37
C ALA A 8 -15.29 -0.59 -19.13
N TRP A 9 -15.16 0.69 -18.80
CA TRP A 9 -15.90 1.32 -17.71
C TRP A 9 -17.37 1.66 -18.04
N ARG A 10 -17.73 1.71 -19.30
CA ARG A 10 -19.08 2.19 -19.70
C ARG A 10 -20.17 1.14 -19.58
N GLU A 11 -19.89 -0.13 -19.78
CA GLU A 11 -20.94 -1.16 -19.84
C GLU A 11 -21.34 -1.73 -18.49
N ASP A 12 -20.41 -1.95 -17.57
CA ASP A 12 -20.73 -2.54 -16.26
C ASP A 12 -21.37 -1.54 -15.27
N LEU A 13 -21.02 -0.24 -15.37
CA LEU A 13 -21.60 0.81 -14.53
C LEU A 13 -23.00 1.27 -15.00
N LEU A 14 -23.33 1.08 -16.28
CA LEU A 14 -24.63 1.51 -16.83
C LEU A 14 -25.77 0.54 -16.54
N GLN A 15 -25.50 -0.69 -16.10
CA GLN A 15 -26.56 -1.69 -15.96
C GLN A 15 -27.09 -1.84 -14.54
N GLY A 16 -26.76 -1.06 -13.55
CA GLY A 16 -27.46 -1.00 -12.25
C GLY A 16 -28.09 -2.32 -11.72
N LYS A 17 -27.72 -3.45 -12.31
CA LYS A 17 -28.26 -4.76 -11.97
C LYS A 17 -27.32 -5.44 -11.00
N ARG A 18 -27.75 -5.55 -9.74
CA ARG A 18 -27.21 -6.55 -8.84
C ARG A 18 -27.24 -7.89 -9.58
N CYS A 19 -26.10 -8.45 -9.92
CA CYS A 19 -26.01 -9.81 -10.43
C CYS A 19 -26.46 -10.77 -9.34
N ARG A 20 -27.77 -11.07 -9.31
CA ARG A 20 -28.31 -12.23 -8.63
C ARG A 20 -28.01 -13.46 -9.48
N TRP A 21 -26.93 -14.13 -9.21
CA TRP A 21 -26.73 -15.47 -9.73
C TRP A 21 -27.43 -16.46 -8.84
N LEU A 22 -28.32 -17.22 -9.50
CA LEU A 22 -29.20 -18.26 -9.00
C LEU A 22 -28.45 -19.29 -8.12
N ARG A 23 -28.90 -19.43 -6.89
CA ARG A 23 -28.73 -20.69 -6.16
C ARG A 23 -29.55 -21.75 -6.86
N LYS A 24 -28.93 -22.75 -7.44
CA LYS A 24 -29.58 -24.03 -7.72
C LYS A 24 -29.70 -24.76 -6.40
N SER A 25 -30.92 -24.81 -5.87
CA SER A 25 -31.35 -25.75 -4.83
C SER A 25 -31.45 -27.13 -5.46
N THR A 26 -30.72 -28.08 -4.94
CA THR A 26 -31.06 -29.50 -5.06
C THR A 26 -31.87 -29.85 -3.81
N ASP A 27 -33.16 -29.93 -3.97
CA ASP A 27 -34.06 -30.58 -3.04
C ASP A 27 -33.75 -32.08 -2.97
N LEU A 28 -33.63 -32.59 -1.77
CA LEU A 28 -33.89 -33.96 -1.44
C LEU A 28 -34.64 -33.97 -0.12
N ASP A 29 -35.94 -34.31 -0.25
CA ASP A 29 -36.89 -34.72 0.77
C ASP A 29 -36.32 -35.73 1.77
N HIS A 30 -36.59 -35.54 3.05
CA HIS A 30 -37.17 -36.60 3.86
C HIS A 30 -37.88 -36.06 5.13
N ASP A 31 -39.18 -36.33 5.12
CA ASP A 31 -40.17 -36.24 6.16
C ASP A 31 -39.83 -37.11 7.39
N LYS A 32 -40.12 -36.60 8.61
CA LYS A 32 -40.88 -37.25 9.67
C LYS A 32 -40.83 -36.51 11.02
N ARG A 33 -42.03 -36.08 11.39
CA ARG A 33 -42.62 -35.85 12.70
C ARG A 33 -41.98 -36.53 13.92
N THR A 34 -41.94 -35.84 15.05
CA THR A 34 -42.82 -36.00 16.26
C THR A 34 -42.31 -35.13 17.42
N THR A 35 -43.14 -34.28 17.88
CA THR A 35 -43.81 -34.02 19.18
C THR A 35 -43.05 -34.21 20.50
N GLU A 36 -43.36 -33.25 21.38
CA GLU A 36 -43.47 -33.25 22.85
C GLU A 36 -42.28 -32.76 23.66
N SER A 37 -42.40 -31.59 24.24
CA SER A 37 -42.95 -31.22 25.57
C SER A 37 -41.95 -31.33 26.71
N GLY A 38 -41.86 -30.29 27.53
CA GLY A 38 -41.58 -30.45 28.97
C GLY A 38 -40.48 -29.58 29.57
N SER A 39 -40.90 -28.49 30.11
CA SER A 39 -40.83 -27.99 31.51
C SER A 39 -39.48 -27.53 32.08
N ARG A 40 -39.55 -26.31 32.43
CA ARG A 40 -39.15 -25.58 33.67
C ARG A 40 -38.20 -26.28 34.66
N SER A 41 -37.14 -25.59 35.03
CA SER A 41 -36.99 -25.20 36.43
C SER A 41 -35.93 -24.12 36.65
N ARG A 42 -36.31 -23.24 37.55
CA ARG A 42 -35.54 -22.14 38.15
C ARG A 42 -34.54 -22.68 39.16
N GLY A 43 -33.39 -22.02 39.29
CA GLY A 43 -32.50 -22.17 40.45
C GLY A 43 -31.71 -20.89 40.65
N LYS A 44 -32.13 -20.13 41.64
CA LYS A 44 -31.48 -18.93 42.20
C LYS A 44 -30.43 -19.36 43.25
N PHE A 45 -29.61 -18.35 43.61
CA PHE A 45 -28.87 -18.14 44.87
C PHE A 45 -27.36 -18.25 44.67
N ASN A 46 -26.55 -17.38 45.18
CA ASN A 46 -26.44 -16.23 46.06
C ASN A 46 -24.94 -15.94 46.26
N ARG A 47 -24.64 -14.63 46.23
CA ARG A 47 -23.82 -13.81 47.15
C ARG A 47 -22.47 -14.29 47.71
N GLU A 48 -21.45 -13.53 47.39
CA GLU A 48 -20.45 -12.79 48.20
C GLU A 48 -20.35 -13.05 49.72
N PRO A 49 -19.33 -12.54 50.48
CA PRO A 49 -18.19 -11.67 50.19
C PRO A 49 -16.89 -11.94 51.02
N ALA A 50 -15.86 -11.11 50.69
CA ALA A 50 -14.87 -10.48 51.59
C ALA A 50 -13.81 -11.33 52.34
N MET A 51 -12.57 -10.90 52.32
CA MET A 51 -11.88 -10.05 53.31
C MET A 51 -10.39 -9.95 53.00
N LEU A 52 -9.92 -8.76 53.00
CA LEU A 52 -8.76 -8.14 53.67
C LEU A 52 -7.57 -8.99 54.12
N GLY A 53 -6.39 -8.59 53.67
CA GLY A 53 -5.10 -8.92 54.26
C GLY A 53 -4.02 -7.91 53.87
N THR A 54 -3.69 -7.05 54.81
CA THR A 54 -2.73 -5.94 54.81
C THR A 54 -1.27 -6.37 54.96
N SER A 55 -0.37 -5.43 54.57
CA SER A 55 1.00 -5.12 55.04
C SER A 55 2.14 -5.86 54.33
N GLN A 56 3.27 -5.28 54.02
CA GLN A 56 4.06 -4.19 54.55
C GLN A 56 5.20 -3.85 53.56
N ALA A 57 5.69 -2.68 53.76
CA ALA A 57 6.77 -1.96 53.07
C ALA A 57 8.14 -2.67 53.09
N GLY A 58 8.90 -2.40 52.02
CA GLY A 58 10.34 -2.70 51.96
C GLY A 58 11.04 -1.72 51.02
N HIS A 59 11.91 -0.91 51.59
CA HIS A 59 12.64 0.21 51.02
C HIS A 59 13.56 -0.13 49.85
N SER A 60 13.76 0.91 49.03
CA SER A 60 14.72 1.09 47.93
C SER A 60 16.19 0.83 48.34
N PRO A 61 17.13 0.82 47.32
CA PRO A 61 17.79 2.06 47.02
C PRO A 61 18.06 2.36 45.51
N LEU A 62 18.16 3.63 45.28
CA LEU A 62 18.65 4.35 44.12
C LEU A 62 19.92 3.76 43.48
N SER A 63 19.96 3.61 42.15
CA SER A 63 21.21 3.60 41.42
C SER A 63 21.07 4.38 40.09
N HIS A 64 21.74 5.47 40.09
CA HIS A 64 22.36 6.28 39.03
C HIS A 64 22.00 6.04 37.57
N ARG A 65 21.28 7.01 37.01
CA ARG A 65 21.25 7.32 35.57
C ARG A 65 22.67 7.74 35.13
N ARG A 66 23.28 6.98 34.27
CA ARG A 66 24.38 7.43 33.42
C ARG A 66 23.82 7.85 32.06
N THR A 67 23.82 9.15 31.84
CA THR A 67 23.64 9.78 30.53
C THR A 67 24.84 9.42 29.66
N VAL A 68 24.65 8.66 28.60
CA VAL A 68 25.68 8.43 27.60
C VAL A 68 25.47 9.44 26.46
N LEU A 69 26.32 10.43 26.41
CA LEU A 69 26.51 11.31 25.27
C LEU A 69 27.17 10.51 24.14
N VAL A 70 26.44 10.23 23.08
CA VAL A 70 27.01 9.67 21.86
C VAL A 70 27.57 10.81 21.02
N ARG A 71 28.88 11.01 21.08
CA ARG A 71 29.65 11.81 20.11
C ARG A 71 29.72 11.02 18.80
N SER A 72 29.21 11.59 17.73
CA SER A 72 29.46 11.14 16.36
C SER A 72 30.98 11.29 16.05
N GLN A 73 31.65 10.18 15.87
CA GLN A 73 32.95 10.15 15.21
C GLN A 73 32.87 9.22 14.01
N ASN A 74 33.05 9.83 12.84
CA ASN A 74 33.40 9.16 11.60
C ASN A 74 34.57 8.21 11.83
N ARG A 75 34.36 6.92 11.70
CA ARG A 75 35.41 5.95 11.40
C ARG A 75 35.01 5.07 10.26
N ARG A 76 35.63 5.30 9.11
CA ARG A 76 35.76 4.31 8.05
C ARG A 76 36.49 3.10 8.65
N THR A 77 35.84 1.96 8.71
CA THR A 77 36.51 0.68 8.89
C THR A 77 36.25 -0.17 7.65
N SER A 78 37.35 -0.37 6.96
CA SER A 78 37.57 -1.32 5.88
C SER A 78 37.28 -2.74 6.40
N TRP A 79 36.35 -3.42 5.77
CA TRP A 79 36.22 -4.88 5.83
C TRP A 79 36.29 -5.41 4.40
N CYS A 80 37.52 -5.64 3.95
CA CYS A 80 37.79 -6.54 2.85
C CYS A 80 38.31 -7.84 3.44
N ASN A 81 37.66 -8.95 3.20
CA ASN A 81 38.16 -10.17 2.58
C ASN A 81 37.34 -11.40 2.91
N ALA A 82 37.13 -12.13 1.85
CA ALA A 82 36.76 -13.54 1.76
C ALA A 82 35.25 -13.84 1.62
N MET A 83 34.74 -13.72 0.38
CA MET A 83 33.83 -14.72 -0.22
C MET A 83 33.92 -14.60 -1.75
N SER A 84 33.96 -15.73 -2.43
CA SER A 84 34.10 -15.85 -3.89
C SER A 84 33.07 -15.06 -4.66
N PRO A 85 33.42 -14.46 -5.81
CA PRO A 85 32.55 -13.59 -6.55
C PRO A 85 31.52 -14.42 -7.33
N LEU A 86 30.25 -14.25 -7.00
CA LEU A 86 29.23 -14.36 -8.03
C LEU A 86 29.38 -13.13 -8.91
N ASP A 87 29.61 -13.35 -10.18
CA ASP A 87 29.81 -12.31 -11.19
C ASP A 87 28.58 -11.41 -11.31
N ILE A 88 28.51 -10.39 -10.46
CA ILE A 88 27.54 -9.28 -10.61
C ILE A 88 28.27 -8.22 -11.45
N THR A 89 28.46 -8.52 -12.74
CA THR A 89 29.10 -7.60 -13.69
C THR A 89 28.12 -6.81 -14.55
N ASP A 90 26.88 -6.59 -14.08
CA ASP A 90 25.99 -5.65 -14.75
C ASP A 90 26.08 -4.27 -14.08
N PRO A 91 26.87 -3.31 -14.65
CA PRO A 91 26.96 -1.95 -14.10
C PRO A 91 25.65 -1.17 -14.14
N SER A 92 24.61 -1.65 -14.84
CA SER A 92 23.30 -1.03 -14.91
C SER A 92 22.50 -1.19 -13.61
N ILE A 93 22.85 -2.13 -12.74
CA ILE A 93 22.19 -2.38 -11.46
C ILE A 93 22.61 -1.36 -10.40
N LEU A 94 23.84 -0.83 -10.52
CA LEU A 94 24.43 0.15 -9.59
C LEU A 94 24.64 1.54 -10.24
N SER A 95 23.77 1.94 -11.17
CA SER A 95 23.82 3.30 -11.69
C SER A 95 23.79 4.32 -10.54
N ARG A 96 24.78 5.22 -10.57
CA ARG A 96 25.08 6.19 -9.51
C ARG A 96 23.87 7.02 -9.08
N PRO A 97 23.84 7.48 -7.80
CA PRO A 97 22.73 8.27 -7.21
C PRO A 97 22.34 9.54 -8.00
N ALA A 98 23.21 10.03 -8.88
CA ALA A 98 22.98 11.27 -9.61
C ALA A 98 21.76 11.27 -10.53
N ASP A 99 21.32 10.09 -11.02
CA ASP A 99 20.21 10.01 -11.98
C ASP A 99 18.84 9.89 -11.33
N LEU A 100 18.77 9.65 -10.02
CA LEU A 100 17.50 9.45 -9.30
C LEU A 100 16.96 10.70 -8.62
N CYS A 101 17.81 11.65 -8.28
CA CYS A 101 17.41 12.89 -7.65
C CYS A 101 17.87 14.05 -8.54
N ALA A 102 16.96 14.60 -9.36
CA ALA A 102 17.24 15.81 -10.12
C ALA A 102 17.72 16.94 -9.19
N GLU A 103 18.60 17.80 -9.67
CA GLU A 103 19.11 18.95 -8.90
C GLU A 103 17.94 19.81 -8.39
N PRO A 104 18.05 20.38 -7.18
CA PRO A 104 16.98 21.22 -6.62
C PRO A 104 16.76 22.43 -7.53
N LEU A 105 15.50 22.62 -7.95
CA LEU A 105 15.09 23.79 -8.71
C LEU A 105 15.24 25.03 -7.81
N SER A 106 16.09 25.95 -8.18
CA SER A 106 16.25 27.24 -7.50
C SER A 106 15.05 28.14 -7.80
N ASP A 107 13.95 27.97 -7.10
CA ASP A 107 12.89 28.97 -7.07
C ASP A 107 13.12 29.91 -5.88
N LYS A 108 13.27 31.19 -6.14
CA LYS A 108 13.52 32.25 -5.13
C LYS A 108 12.25 32.56 -4.30
N GLY A 109 11.37 31.58 -4.16
CA GLY A 109 10.09 31.68 -3.46
C GLY A 109 10.10 30.98 -2.09
N LEU A 110 9.11 30.17 -1.85
CA LEU A 110 8.91 29.42 -0.61
C LEU A 110 9.83 28.20 -0.58
N GLN A 111 10.34 27.84 0.61
CA GLN A 111 11.09 26.59 0.78
C GLN A 111 10.19 25.41 0.43
N ARG A 112 10.65 24.57 -0.51
CA ARG A 112 9.95 23.37 -0.96
C ARG A 112 10.69 22.12 -0.50
N ALA A 113 9.91 21.09 -0.17
CA ALA A 113 10.48 19.79 0.14
C ALA A 113 11.00 19.11 -1.13
N ASP A 114 12.19 18.51 -1.04
CA ASP A 114 12.79 17.69 -2.08
C ASP A 114 13.30 16.40 -1.45
N GLY A 115 12.35 15.50 -1.12
CA GLY A 115 12.60 14.25 -0.42
C GLY A 115 12.96 13.13 -1.38
N CYS A 116 13.89 12.27 -0.97
CA CYS A 116 14.24 11.07 -1.72
C CYS A 116 14.48 9.90 -0.77
N GLY A 117 13.90 8.74 -1.12
CA GLY A 117 14.15 7.46 -0.46
C GLY A 117 14.52 6.40 -1.50
N ARG A 118 15.66 5.73 -1.32
CA ARG A 118 16.06 4.59 -2.13
C ARG A 118 16.36 3.41 -1.23
N LEU A 119 15.79 2.25 -1.60
CA LEU A 119 16.01 1.00 -0.90
C LEU A 119 16.34 -0.10 -1.91
N VAL A 120 17.48 -0.74 -1.73
CA VAL A 120 17.89 -1.92 -2.50
C VAL A 120 18.02 -3.10 -1.55
N LEU A 121 17.41 -4.21 -1.93
CA LEU A 121 17.34 -5.42 -1.13
C LEU A 121 17.91 -6.59 -1.92
N SER A 122 18.69 -7.43 -1.24
CA SER A 122 19.22 -8.67 -1.79
C SER A 122 18.76 -9.87 -0.97
N CYS A 123 18.86 -11.05 -1.55
CA CYS A 123 18.61 -12.32 -0.86
C CYS A 123 19.94 -12.90 -0.33
N SER A 124 19.90 -13.47 0.87
CA SER A 124 21.00 -14.23 1.48
C SER A 124 20.48 -15.58 1.98
N GLU A 125 21.37 -16.44 2.48
CA GLU A 125 21.00 -17.72 3.12
C GLU A 125 20.02 -17.54 4.28
N HIS A 126 20.02 -16.36 4.92
CA HIS A 126 19.14 -16.02 6.02
C HIS A 126 17.90 -15.20 5.60
N GLY A 127 17.63 -15.10 4.29
CA GLY A 127 16.53 -14.35 3.71
C GLY A 127 16.92 -12.93 3.28
N THR A 128 15.94 -12.04 3.12
CA THR A 128 16.14 -10.69 2.60
C THR A 128 16.96 -9.81 3.55
N ARG A 129 17.91 -9.08 2.98
CA ARG A 129 18.74 -8.09 3.68
C ARG A 129 18.75 -6.77 2.91
N ILE A 130 19.10 -5.69 3.61
CA ILE A 130 19.34 -4.37 3.01
C ILE A 130 20.71 -4.40 2.34
N GLU A 131 20.75 -4.10 1.05
CA GLU A 131 21.97 -3.96 0.27
C GLU A 131 22.42 -2.51 0.23
N ASP A 132 21.50 -1.59 -0.02
CA ASP A 132 21.74 -0.16 -0.04
C ASP A 132 20.50 0.61 0.44
N ILE A 133 20.74 1.71 1.14
CA ILE A 133 19.72 2.64 1.59
C ILE A 133 20.23 4.08 1.46
N PHE A 134 19.40 4.92 0.86
CA PHE A 134 19.66 6.35 0.76
C PHE A 134 18.40 7.13 1.16
N GLU A 135 18.60 8.19 1.94
CA GLU A 135 17.52 9.04 2.42
C GLU A 135 17.90 10.51 2.30
N ARG A 136 16.99 11.31 1.76
CA ARG A 136 17.04 12.77 1.81
C ARG A 136 15.72 13.29 2.39
N SER A 137 15.84 14.14 3.42
CA SER A 137 14.70 14.75 4.09
C SER A 137 13.76 15.46 3.10
N PRO A 138 12.41 15.35 3.30
CA PRO A 138 11.74 14.80 4.48
C PRO A 138 11.48 13.28 4.43
N THR A 139 11.96 12.56 3.41
CA THR A 139 11.74 11.11 3.29
C THR A 139 12.66 10.32 4.23
N ARG A 140 12.08 9.34 4.94
CA ARG A 140 12.78 8.36 5.78
C ARG A 140 12.27 6.96 5.50
N ILE A 141 13.13 5.96 5.67
CA ILE A 141 12.78 4.54 5.54
C ILE A 141 13.11 3.85 6.86
N MET A 142 12.12 3.24 7.48
CA MET A 142 12.27 2.55 8.75
C MET A 142 11.90 1.08 8.62
N PHE A 143 12.47 0.27 9.52
CA PHE A 143 12.22 -1.16 9.60
C PHE A 143 11.59 -1.46 10.95
N PRO A 144 10.36 -2.01 11.02
CA PRO A 144 9.63 -2.21 12.27
C PRO A 144 10.32 -3.13 13.29
N ARG A 145 11.28 -3.93 12.82
CA ARG A 145 12.08 -4.84 13.65
C ARG A 145 13.56 -4.59 13.37
N PRO A 146 14.17 -3.54 13.94
CA PRO A 146 15.58 -3.26 13.72
C PRO A 146 16.43 -4.45 14.21
N GLY A 147 17.39 -4.85 13.38
CA GLY A 147 18.28 -5.97 13.67
C GLY A 147 17.69 -7.37 13.43
N SER A 148 16.39 -7.49 13.08
CA SER A 148 15.85 -8.77 12.64
C SER A 148 16.35 -9.15 11.25
N ARG A 149 16.67 -10.40 11.07
CA ARG A 149 16.91 -11.01 9.75
C ARG A 149 15.99 -12.20 9.61
N PRO A 150 15.28 -12.36 8.51
CA PRO A 150 15.26 -11.51 7.31
C PRO A 150 14.51 -10.17 7.53
N VAL A 151 14.79 -9.19 6.65
CA VAL A 151 14.01 -7.95 6.57
C VAL A 151 12.75 -8.23 5.77
N GLU A 152 11.59 -8.19 6.43
CA GLU A 152 10.30 -8.54 5.83
C GLU A 152 9.46 -7.30 5.46
N GLU A 153 9.69 -6.18 6.13
CA GLU A 153 8.87 -4.98 6.01
C GLU A 153 9.72 -3.71 6.07
N ALA A 154 9.42 -2.76 5.19
CA ALA A 154 9.96 -1.40 5.22
C ALA A 154 8.81 -0.39 5.28
N VAL A 155 8.99 0.68 6.05
CA VAL A 155 8.01 1.75 6.26
C VAL A 155 8.59 3.07 5.78
N ILE A 156 7.97 3.66 4.76
CA ILE A 156 8.32 4.98 4.25
C ILE A 156 7.61 6.03 5.09
N ILE A 157 8.34 7.08 5.44
CA ILE A 157 7.85 8.17 6.28
C ILE A 157 8.17 9.50 5.59
N ASN A 158 7.15 10.30 5.36
CA ASN A 158 7.30 11.72 5.07
C ASN A 158 7.28 12.50 6.39
N THR A 159 8.43 12.94 6.87
CA THR A 159 8.55 13.71 8.13
C THR A 159 8.06 15.14 8.00
N GLY A 160 7.74 15.61 6.80
CA GLY A 160 7.12 16.92 6.55
C GLY A 160 5.62 16.97 6.87
N GLY A 161 5.01 15.80 7.15
CA GLY A 161 3.60 15.72 7.55
C GLY A 161 2.60 15.90 6.42
N GLY A 162 3.05 15.88 5.17
CA GLY A 162 2.29 16.02 3.93
C GLY A 162 3.11 16.71 2.85
N VAL A 163 2.51 16.92 1.68
CA VAL A 163 3.13 17.58 0.53
C VAL A 163 2.34 18.82 0.13
N ALA A 164 3.05 19.88 -0.19
CA ALA A 164 2.49 21.13 -0.68
C ALA A 164 2.79 21.32 -2.16
N GLY A 165 2.12 22.27 -2.81
CA GLY A 165 2.41 22.60 -4.20
C GLY A 165 3.87 22.99 -4.40
N GLY A 166 4.51 22.42 -5.41
CA GLY A 166 5.94 22.59 -5.71
C GLY A 166 6.87 21.61 -4.97
N ASP A 167 6.41 20.87 -3.96
CA ASP A 167 7.19 19.81 -3.32
C ASP A 167 7.46 18.65 -4.29
N ARG A 168 8.60 17.99 -4.10
CA ARG A 168 8.99 16.81 -4.84
C ARG A 168 9.35 15.69 -3.86
N LEU A 169 8.73 14.53 -4.03
CA LEU A 169 9.08 13.31 -3.31
C LEU A 169 9.39 12.18 -4.30
N GLU A 170 10.52 11.55 -4.13
CA GLU A 170 10.93 10.39 -4.92
C GLU A 170 11.14 9.18 -4.03
N CYS A 171 10.60 8.04 -4.43
CA CYS A 171 10.83 6.76 -3.78
C CYS A 171 11.23 5.70 -4.80
N SER A 172 12.29 4.97 -4.51
CA SER A 172 12.76 3.86 -5.33
C SER A 172 12.98 2.62 -4.48
N VAL A 173 12.37 1.51 -4.90
CA VAL A 173 12.54 0.20 -4.24
C VAL A 173 12.96 -0.82 -5.28
N THR A 174 14.09 -1.47 -5.04
CA THR A 174 14.63 -2.54 -5.89
C THR A 174 14.76 -3.82 -5.09
N ALA A 175 14.00 -4.83 -5.44
CA ALA A 175 14.18 -6.18 -4.95
C ALA A 175 15.03 -6.97 -5.94
N LEU A 176 16.29 -7.21 -5.59
CA LEU A 176 17.25 -8.03 -6.36
C LEU A 176 16.81 -9.51 -6.38
N PRO A 177 17.41 -10.35 -7.22
CA PRO A 177 16.98 -11.74 -7.36
C PRO A 177 16.78 -12.47 -6.03
N GLY A 178 15.61 -13.10 -5.87
CA GLY A 178 15.23 -13.87 -4.69
C GLY A 178 14.84 -13.04 -3.45
N ALA A 179 15.01 -11.71 -3.45
CA ALA A 179 14.61 -10.87 -2.32
C ALA A 179 13.08 -10.77 -2.20
N SER A 180 12.58 -10.68 -0.96
CA SER A 180 11.14 -10.58 -0.67
C SER A 180 10.90 -9.48 0.35
N ILE A 181 10.05 -8.50 0.04
CA ILE A 181 9.78 -7.34 0.89
C ILE A 181 8.36 -6.81 0.73
N ALA A 182 7.77 -6.37 1.83
CA ALA A 182 6.60 -5.51 1.85
C ALA A 182 7.01 -4.08 2.20
N VAL A 183 6.58 -3.13 1.40
CA VAL A 183 6.82 -1.70 1.61
C VAL A 183 5.50 -0.99 1.82
N THR A 184 5.41 -0.22 2.88
CA THR A 184 4.21 0.56 3.23
C THR A 184 4.61 1.98 3.65
N SER A 185 3.64 2.87 3.84
CA SER A 185 3.89 4.16 4.50
C SER A 185 3.41 4.14 5.96
N LEU A 186 3.99 5.00 6.79
CA LEU A 186 3.65 5.07 8.22
C LEU A 186 2.20 5.52 8.44
N ALA A 187 1.77 6.50 7.66
CA ALA A 187 0.47 7.14 7.77
C ALA A 187 -0.03 7.61 6.39
N ALA A 188 -1.23 8.14 6.36
CA ALA A 188 -1.79 8.82 5.20
C ALA A 188 -0.88 9.95 4.72
N GLU A 189 -0.66 10.05 3.40
CA GLU A 189 0.00 11.20 2.79
C GLU A 189 -1.04 12.29 2.53
N LYS A 190 -0.80 13.50 3.03
CA LYS A 190 -1.70 14.64 2.87
C LYS A 190 -1.20 15.53 1.75
N VAL A 191 -2.05 15.80 0.78
CA VAL A 191 -1.74 16.74 -0.31
C VAL A 191 -2.48 18.03 -0.04
N TYR A 192 -1.73 19.05 0.35
CA TYR A 192 -2.27 20.34 0.75
C TYR A 192 -2.69 21.19 -0.46
N ARG A 193 -3.55 22.19 -0.20
CA ARG A 193 -3.92 23.22 -1.18
C ARG A 193 -2.67 23.79 -1.84
N ALA A 194 -2.71 23.93 -3.16
CA ALA A 194 -1.65 24.55 -3.96
C ALA A 194 -2.20 25.73 -4.74
N LEU A 195 -1.41 26.81 -4.82
CA LEU A 195 -1.79 28.00 -5.60
C LEU A 195 -1.49 27.80 -7.10
N HIS A 196 -0.33 27.26 -7.42
CA HIS A 196 0.17 27.14 -8.80
C HIS A 196 0.68 25.73 -9.08
N ASP A 197 1.88 25.41 -8.60
CA ASP A 197 2.57 24.19 -8.95
C ASP A 197 2.00 22.95 -8.25
N PRO A 198 1.93 21.81 -8.94
CA PRO A 198 1.55 20.57 -8.29
C PRO A 198 2.67 20.03 -7.37
N ALA A 199 2.28 19.34 -6.30
CA ALA A 199 3.17 18.41 -5.62
C ALA A 199 3.51 17.27 -6.59
N ARG A 200 4.78 16.89 -6.67
CA ARG A 200 5.27 15.82 -7.56
C ARG A 200 5.72 14.63 -6.74
N VAL A 201 5.14 13.49 -7.00
CA VAL A 201 5.50 12.22 -6.35
C VAL A 201 5.90 11.22 -7.42
N SER A 202 7.09 10.64 -7.29
CA SER A 202 7.60 9.63 -8.23
C SER A 202 7.96 8.36 -7.47
N ASN A 203 7.30 7.26 -7.80
CA ASN A 203 7.60 5.95 -7.25
C ASN A 203 8.22 5.07 -8.35
N ARG A 204 9.37 4.45 -8.07
CA ARG A 204 10.03 3.51 -8.98
C ARG A 204 10.22 2.18 -8.29
N LEU A 205 9.61 1.14 -8.82
CA LEU A 205 9.60 -0.20 -8.25
C LEU A 205 10.26 -1.17 -9.24
N LYS A 206 11.24 -1.93 -8.77
CA LYS A 206 11.88 -2.97 -9.59
C LYS A 206 11.82 -4.30 -8.86
N ALA A 207 11.28 -5.31 -9.52
CA ALA A 207 11.22 -6.68 -9.02
C ALA A 207 12.00 -7.59 -9.98
N HIS A 208 13.21 -7.96 -9.59
CA HIS A 208 14.08 -8.84 -10.37
C HIS A 208 13.64 -10.30 -10.30
N GLU A 209 14.35 -11.19 -10.99
CA GLU A 209 14.01 -12.61 -11.11
C GLU A 209 13.79 -13.27 -9.76
N SER A 210 12.73 -14.03 -9.64
CA SER A 210 12.35 -14.74 -8.41
C SER A 210 12.20 -13.84 -7.16
N SER A 211 12.21 -12.51 -7.32
CA SER A 211 11.93 -11.59 -6.21
C SER A 211 10.43 -11.40 -6.01
N ARG A 212 10.07 -10.98 -4.80
CA ARG A 212 8.69 -10.65 -4.43
C ARG A 212 8.64 -9.26 -3.81
N LEU A 213 7.85 -8.38 -4.39
CA LEU A 213 7.70 -7.01 -3.95
C LEU A 213 6.22 -6.69 -3.70
N ALA A 214 5.92 -6.24 -2.50
CA ALA A 214 4.63 -5.65 -2.23
C ALA A 214 4.77 -4.16 -1.92
N TRP A 215 4.05 -3.34 -2.66
CA TRP A 215 3.96 -1.90 -2.49
C TRP A 215 2.57 -1.54 -2.00
N LEU A 216 2.44 -1.21 -0.72
CA LEU A 216 1.17 -1.07 -0.01
C LEU A 216 1.13 0.20 0.85
N PRO A 217 1.25 1.40 0.28
CA PRO A 217 1.16 2.64 1.04
C PRO A 217 -0.25 2.83 1.65
N GLN A 218 -0.31 3.67 2.68
CA GLN A 218 -1.57 4.18 3.21
C GLN A 218 -2.19 5.19 2.23
N GLU A 219 -3.39 5.71 2.55
CA GLU A 219 -4.13 6.65 1.71
C GLU A 219 -3.35 7.92 1.38
N THR A 220 -3.59 8.42 0.17
CA THR A 220 -3.26 9.80 -0.20
C THR A 220 -4.51 10.66 -0.10
N ILE A 221 -4.54 11.58 0.85
CA ILE A 221 -5.70 12.45 1.12
C ILE A 221 -5.53 13.76 0.36
N ILE A 222 -6.42 14.00 -0.58
CA ILE A 222 -6.43 15.19 -1.44
C ILE A 222 -7.28 16.27 -0.78
N PHE A 223 -6.67 17.35 -0.32
CA PHE A 223 -7.38 18.49 0.23
C PHE A 223 -8.03 19.33 -0.88
N ASN A 224 -8.98 20.16 -0.50
CA ASN A 224 -9.61 21.05 -1.47
C ASN A 224 -8.58 22.02 -2.10
N TRP A 225 -8.61 22.14 -3.42
CA TRP A 225 -7.63 22.88 -4.23
C TRP A 225 -6.21 22.32 -4.18
N ALA A 226 -6.03 21.07 -3.80
CA ALA A 226 -4.74 20.40 -3.94
C ALA A 226 -4.40 20.14 -5.41
N ARG A 227 -3.10 20.14 -5.72
CA ARG A 227 -2.58 19.78 -7.04
C ARG A 227 -1.54 18.69 -6.87
N LEU A 228 -1.82 17.51 -7.43
CA LEU A 228 -0.95 16.34 -7.35
C LEU A 228 -0.59 15.84 -8.75
N HIS A 229 0.69 15.58 -8.95
CA HIS A 229 1.19 14.80 -10.07
C HIS A 229 1.98 13.61 -9.53
N ARG A 230 1.38 12.42 -9.56
CA ARG A 230 2.02 11.18 -9.12
C ARG A 230 2.27 10.28 -10.32
N THR A 231 3.45 9.67 -10.34
CA THR A 231 3.81 8.63 -11.32
C THR A 231 4.38 7.43 -10.60
N THR A 232 3.85 6.25 -10.89
CA THR A 232 4.35 4.97 -10.38
C THR A 232 4.85 4.14 -11.55
N GLU A 233 6.17 3.99 -11.63
CA GLU A 233 6.87 3.21 -12.64
C GLU A 233 7.28 1.87 -12.06
N ILE A 234 6.92 0.79 -12.72
CA ILE A 234 7.18 -0.58 -12.27
C ILE A 234 7.91 -1.33 -13.36
N GLU A 235 9.02 -1.94 -13.01
CA GLU A 235 9.80 -2.81 -13.87
C GLU A 235 9.83 -4.23 -13.28
N LEU A 236 9.32 -5.18 -14.05
CA LEU A 236 9.18 -6.58 -13.68
C LEU A 236 10.09 -7.43 -14.56
N PHE A 237 10.75 -8.38 -13.93
CA PHE A 237 11.55 -9.38 -14.64
C PHE A 237 10.91 -10.76 -14.55
N SER A 238 11.31 -11.66 -15.43
CA SER A 238 10.74 -12.99 -15.50
C SER A 238 10.84 -13.75 -14.17
N GLY A 239 9.72 -14.38 -13.73
CA GLY A 239 9.65 -15.08 -12.45
C GLY A 239 9.55 -14.18 -11.22
N SER A 240 9.48 -12.85 -11.37
CA SER A 240 9.17 -11.96 -10.25
C SER A 240 7.70 -12.01 -9.89
N GLU A 241 7.39 -11.53 -8.68
CA GLU A 241 6.02 -11.40 -8.18
C GLU A 241 5.82 -10.01 -7.57
N LEU A 242 4.71 -9.36 -7.94
CA LEU A 242 4.36 -8.02 -7.47
C LEU A 242 2.92 -7.97 -6.98
N LEU A 243 2.71 -7.34 -5.82
CA LEU A 243 1.43 -6.82 -5.40
C LEU A 243 1.59 -5.32 -5.15
N ALA A 244 0.90 -4.47 -5.91
CA ALA A 244 0.99 -3.03 -5.71
C ALA A 244 -0.41 -2.40 -5.59
N LEU A 245 -0.52 -1.46 -4.68
CA LEU A 245 -1.74 -0.75 -4.34
C LEU A 245 -1.44 0.74 -4.22
N GLU A 246 -2.29 1.57 -4.79
CA GLU A 246 -2.37 3.01 -4.51
C GLU A 246 -3.83 3.40 -4.35
N TRP A 247 -4.10 4.31 -3.40
CA TRP A 247 -5.45 4.76 -3.18
C TRP A 247 -5.54 6.22 -2.75
N LEU A 248 -6.61 6.86 -3.18
CA LEU A 248 -6.87 8.28 -3.01
C LEU A 248 -8.14 8.48 -2.20
N VAL A 249 -8.14 9.49 -1.35
CA VAL A 249 -9.31 9.98 -0.60
C VAL A 249 -9.52 11.44 -0.95
N LEU A 250 -10.69 11.78 -1.46
CA LEU A 250 -11.04 13.14 -1.86
C LEU A 250 -11.67 13.89 -0.67
N GLY A 251 -10.94 14.83 -0.12
CA GLY A 251 -11.35 15.65 1.01
C GLY A 251 -11.27 14.95 2.36
N ARG A 252 -11.38 15.75 3.41
CA ARG A 252 -11.42 15.31 4.80
C ARG A 252 -12.87 15.22 5.28
N ALA A 253 -13.54 14.11 4.96
CA ALA A 253 -14.95 13.93 5.28
C ALA A 253 -15.28 14.18 6.77
N ALA A 254 -14.39 13.77 7.69
CA ALA A 254 -14.53 14.01 9.12
C ALA A 254 -14.51 15.50 9.53
N HIS A 255 -14.00 16.37 8.65
CA HIS A 255 -13.98 17.82 8.83
C HIS A 255 -15.02 18.54 7.96
N GLY A 256 -15.93 17.80 7.31
CA GLY A 256 -16.94 18.36 6.41
C GLY A 256 -16.35 18.96 5.12
N GLU A 257 -15.09 18.65 4.77
CA GLU A 257 -14.45 19.20 3.58
C GLU A 257 -14.93 18.51 2.33
N ILE A 258 -15.35 19.29 1.34
CA ILE A 258 -15.69 18.84 0.00
C ILE A 258 -14.63 19.39 -0.97
N VAL A 259 -14.09 18.55 -1.82
CA VAL A 259 -13.15 18.97 -2.86
C VAL A 259 -13.94 19.47 -4.07
N VAL A 260 -13.80 20.78 -4.33
CA VAL A 260 -14.51 21.47 -5.42
C VAL A 260 -13.57 21.92 -6.53
N GLY A 261 -12.26 21.81 -6.34
CA GLY A 261 -11.27 22.22 -7.33
C GLY A 261 -9.88 21.69 -6.99
N GLY A 262 -8.95 21.89 -7.92
CA GLY A 262 -7.59 21.41 -7.87
C GLY A 262 -7.22 20.58 -9.10
N SER A 263 -6.18 19.78 -9.03
CA SER A 263 -5.84 18.85 -10.11
C SER A 263 -5.18 17.58 -9.57
N ILE A 264 -5.56 16.45 -10.12
CA ILE A 264 -4.96 15.15 -9.82
C ILE A 264 -4.53 14.52 -11.12
N SER A 265 -3.29 14.10 -11.21
CA SER A 265 -2.77 13.24 -12.26
C SER A 265 -2.01 12.10 -11.57
N ASP A 266 -2.58 10.90 -11.62
CA ASP A 266 -2.02 9.70 -11.03
C ASP A 266 -1.82 8.67 -12.14
N SER A 267 -0.58 8.38 -12.48
CA SER A 267 -0.23 7.59 -13.66
C SER A 267 0.63 6.39 -13.28
N TRP A 268 0.34 5.26 -13.93
CA TRP A 268 1.04 4.01 -13.77
C TRP A 268 1.66 3.56 -15.08
N HIS A 269 2.89 3.06 -15.01
CA HIS A 269 3.57 2.44 -16.13
C HIS A 269 4.20 1.12 -15.66
N VAL A 270 3.71 0.01 -16.18
CA VAL A 270 4.25 -1.31 -15.85
C VAL A 270 4.95 -1.88 -17.05
N LYS A 271 6.24 -2.17 -16.89
CA LYS A 271 7.07 -2.82 -17.89
C LYS A 271 7.41 -4.23 -17.42
N LYS A 272 7.51 -5.15 -18.38
CA LYS A 272 8.09 -6.48 -18.18
C LYS A 272 9.22 -6.67 -19.16
N ASP A 273 10.40 -7.00 -18.65
CA ASP A 273 11.62 -7.18 -19.46
C ASP A 273 11.82 -6.00 -20.44
N GLY A 274 11.70 -4.76 -19.92
CA GLY A 274 11.81 -3.52 -20.68
C GLY A 274 10.61 -3.14 -21.56
N ARG A 275 9.65 -4.04 -21.79
CA ARG A 275 8.47 -3.80 -22.64
C ARG A 275 7.29 -3.31 -21.79
N LEU A 276 6.67 -2.21 -22.19
CA LEU A 276 5.43 -1.73 -21.56
C LEU A 276 4.31 -2.75 -21.77
N ILE A 277 3.75 -3.29 -20.69
CA ILE A 277 2.65 -4.25 -20.71
C ILE A 277 1.33 -3.63 -20.22
N TRP A 278 1.40 -2.56 -19.43
CA TRP A 278 0.22 -1.86 -18.96
C TRP A 278 0.55 -0.41 -18.61
N ALA A 279 -0.37 0.48 -18.92
CA ALA A 279 -0.34 1.88 -18.51
C ALA A 279 -1.74 2.34 -18.15
N ASP A 280 -1.84 3.17 -17.12
CA ASP A 280 -3.08 3.76 -16.65
C ASP A 280 -2.88 5.19 -16.20
N SER A 281 -3.95 5.99 -16.24
CA SER A 281 -3.89 7.36 -15.75
C SER A 281 -5.26 7.80 -15.25
N PHE A 282 -5.33 8.09 -13.96
CA PHE A 282 -6.47 8.74 -13.34
C PHE A 282 -6.23 10.25 -13.31
N ARG A 283 -7.08 11.01 -13.99
CA ARG A 283 -6.95 12.48 -14.09
C ARG A 283 -8.25 13.17 -13.74
N ILE A 284 -8.15 14.17 -12.86
CA ILE A 284 -9.21 15.11 -12.53
C ILE A 284 -8.62 16.51 -12.65
N ALA A 285 -9.31 17.39 -13.38
CA ALA A 285 -8.97 18.80 -13.48
C ALA A 285 -10.07 19.65 -12.84
N ASP A 286 -9.78 20.94 -12.61
CA ASP A 286 -10.65 21.88 -11.89
C ASP A 286 -12.13 21.79 -12.29
N GLU A 287 -12.42 21.77 -13.60
CA GLU A 287 -13.80 21.70 -14.10
C GLU A 287 -14.48 20.35 -13.83
N THR A 288 -13.71 19.29 -13.73
CA THR A 288 -14.24 17.93 -13.53
C THR A 288 -14.77 17.73 -12.12
N PHE A 289 -14.22 18.44 -11.12
CA PHE A 289 -14.63 18.26 -9.72
C PHE A 289 -16.12 18.49 -9.49
N ALA A 290 -16.72 19.48 -10.19
CA ALA A 290 -18.16 19.74 -10.10
C ALA A 290 -19.04 18.58 -10.59
N HIS A 291 -18.47 17.62 -11.26
CA HIS A 291 -19.18 16.52 -11.92
C HIS A 291 -18.88 15.13 -11.35
N LEU A 292 -17.98 15.01 -10.36
CA LEU A 292 -17.54 13.72 -9.81
C LEU A 292 -18.67 12.88 -9.22
N ASN A 293 -19.74 13.51 -8.74
CA ASN A 293 -20.92 12.85 -8.20
C ASN A 293 -21.79 12.17 -9.25
N ARG A 294 -21.57 12.43 -10.55
CA ARG A 294 -22.33 11.78 -11.63
C ARG A 294 -22.07 10.28 -11.63
N LYS A 295 -23.11 9.48 -11.92
CA LYS A 295 -23.02 8.01 -11.98
C LYS A 295 -21.95 7.48 -12.93
N ALA A 296 -21.70 8.18 -14.04
CA ALA A 296 -20.67 7.81 -15.02
C ALA A 296 -19.24 8.16 -14.59
N LEU A 297 -19.06 8.85 -13.45
CA LEU A 297 -17.76 9.19 -12.88
C LEU A 297 -17.56 8.45 -11.56
N LEU A 298 -17.52 9.16 -10.43
CA LEU A 298 -17.26 8.53 -9.13
C LEU A 298 -18.55 8.16 -8.38
N SER A 299 -19.74 8.53 -8.86
CA SER A 299 -21.04 8.16 -8.27
C SER A 299 -21.13 8.42 -6.76
N ASN A 300 -20.67 9.58 -6.32
CA ASN A 300 -20.51 9.97 -4.91
C ASN A 300 -19.47 9.15 -4.11
N CYS A 301 -18.60 8.41 -4.77
CA CYS A 301 -17.46 7.80 -4.09
C CYS A 301 -16.37 8.85 -3.86
N ASN A 302 -15.90 8.94 -2.63
CA ASN A 302 -14.82 9.85 -2.24
C ASN A 302 -13.48 9.13 -2.03
N ALA A 303 -13.49 7.81 -2.08
CA ALA A 303 -12.28 7.00 -1.96
C ALA A 303 -12.20 6.00 -3.12
N ILE A 304 -11.05 5.93 -3.75
CA ILE A 304 -10.77 5.08 -4.91
C ILE A 304 -9.42 4.41 -4.77
N ALA A 305 -9.32 3.16 -5.22
CA ALA A 305 -8.10 2.39 -5.18
C ALA A 305 -7.86 1.64 -6.48
N THR A 306 -6.59 1.49 -6.84
CA THR A 306 -6.10 0.60 -7.89
C THR A 306 -5.13 -0.38 -7.26
N LEU A 307 -5.40 -1.66 -7.40
CA LEU A 307 -4.53 -2.76 -6.99
C LEU A 307 -4.14 -3.53 -8.24
N ILE A 308 -2.85 -3.84 -8.36
CA ILE A 308 -2.33 -4.70 -9.42
C ILE A 308 -1.58 -5.87 -8.83
N TYR A 309 -1.70 -7.02 -9.48
CA TYR A 309 -0.91 -8.20 -9.17
C TYR A 309 -0.27 -8.76 -10.43
N PHE A 310 1.00 -9.12 -10.32
CA PHE A 310 1.78 -9.86 -11.31
C PHE A 310 2.44 -11.05 -10.63
N GLY A 311 2.35 -12.22 -11.22
CA GLY A 311 2.94 -13.43 -10.65
C GLY A 311 2.45 -14.71 -11.35
N PRO A 312 2.66 -15.87 -10.74
CA PRO A 312 2.19 -17.15 -11.28
C PRO A 312 0.67 -17.31 -11.13
N ASP A 313 0.11 -18.25 -11.87
CA ASP A 313 -1.28 -18.74 -11.74
C ASP A 313 -2.35 -17.65 -11.83
N LEU A 314 -2.19 -16.70 -12.77
CA LEU A 314 -3.05 -15.52 -12.88
C LEU A 314 -4.54 -15.85 -12.96
N ASP A 315 -4.94 -16.88 -13.70
CA ASP A 315 -6.35 -17.25 -13.83
C ASP A 315 -6.94 -17.73 -12.49
N LYS A 316 -6.23 -18.59 -11.77
CA LYS A 316 -6.62 -19.06 -10.43
C LYS A 316 -6.69 -17.90 -9.44
N ARG A 317 -5.69 -17.01 -9.47
CA ARG A 317 -5.62 -15.81 -8.62
C ARG A 317 -6.75 -14.83 -8.94
N LEU A 318 -7.09 -14.68 -10.21
CA LEU A 318 -8.20 -13.82 -10.64
C LEU A 318 -9.53 -14.33 -10.10
N GLU A 319 -9.82 -15.63 -10.21
CA GLU A 319 -11.05 -16.20 -9.67
C GLU A 319 -11.12 -16.05 -8.15
N PHE A 320 -10.03 -16.34 -7.45
CA PHE A 320 -9.97 -16.17 -6.00
C PHE A 320 -10.20 -14.71 -5.58
N LEU A 321 -9.59 -13.75 -6.29
CA LEU A 321 -9.82 -12.33 -6.01
C LEU A 321 -11.27 -11.93 -6.32
N ARG A 322 -11.91 -12.48 -7.36
CA ARG A 322 -13.33 -12.29 -7.65
C ARG A 322 -14.22 -12.75 -6.49
N GLU A 323 -13.94 -13.91 -5.92
CA GLU A 323 -14.67 -14.44 -4.76
C GLU A 323 -14.55 -13.49 -3.56
N ILE A 324 -13.35 -12.98 -3.26
CA ILE A 324 -13.14 -12.00 -2.20
C ILE A 324 -13.98 -10.74 -2.47
N LEU A 325 -13.89 -10.19 -3.69
CA LEU A 325 -14.59 -8.95 -4.05
C LEU A 325 -16.12 -9.07 -3.95
N LEU A 326 -16.69 -10.25 -4.20
CA LEU A 326 -18.12 -10.48 -4.06
C LEU A 326 -18.64 -10.35 -2.60
N SER A 327 -17.76 -10.54 -1.63
CA SER A 327 -18.09 -10.42 -0.20
C SER A 327 -18.02 -8.99 0.34
N LEU A 328 -17.50 -8.04 -0.45
CA LEU A 328 -17.25 -6.67 -0.01
C LEU A 328 -18.42 -5.75 -0.28
N GLU A 329 -18.68 -4.82 0.63
CA GLU A 329 -19.76 -3.82 0.50
C GLU A 329 -19.32 -2.55 -0.26
N CYS A 330 -18.31 -2.64 -1.11
CA CYS A 330 -17.85 -1.52 -1.94
C CYS A 330 -17.89 -1.83 -3.43
N ASN A 331 -17.83 -0.80 -4.25
CA ASN A 331 -17.83 -0.96 -5.71
C ASN A 331 -16.45 -1.46 -6.15
N CYS A 332 -16.32 -2.74 -6.39
CA CYS A 332 -15.07 -3.35 -6.84
C CYS A 332 -15.26 -4.10 -8.15
N ALA A 333 -14.25 -4.03 -9.00
CA ALA A 333 -14.15 -4.81 -10.23
C ALA A 333 -12.71 -5.29 -10.42
N VAL A 334 -12.54 -6.45 -11.03
CA VAL A 334 -11.23 -7.04 -11.32
C VAL A 334 -11.19 -7.65 -12.71
N THR A 335 -10.07 -7.49 -13.38
CA THR A 335 -9.84 -8.04 -14.73
C THR A 335 -8.40 -8.46 -14.92
N LEU A 336 -8.15 -9.31 -15.92
CA LEU A 336 -6.82 -9.66 -16.41
C LEU A 336 -6.52 -8.84 -17.66
N VAL A 337 -5.46 -8.06 -17.66
CA VAL A 337 -5.04 -7.22 -18.77
C VAL A 337 -3.52 -7.13 -18.84
N GLY A 338 -2.94 -7.34 -20.04
CA GLY A 338 -1.49 -7.24 -20.24
C GLY A 338 -0.65 -8.21 -19.41
N GLY A 339 -1.23 -9.34 -18.96
CA GLY A 339 -0.57 -10.27 -18.04
C GLY A 339 -0.53 -9.80 -16.59
N LEU A 340 -1.43 -8.87 -16.22
CA LEU A 340 -1.63 -8.36 -14.87
C LEU A 340 -3.08 -8.57 -14.43
N ILE A 341 -3.30 -8.92 -13.19
CA ILE A 341 -4.59 -8.73 -12.55
C ILE A 341 -4.69 -7.27 -12.12
N VAL A 342 -5.73 -6.58 -12.54
CA VAL A 342 -6.00 -5.19 -12.16
C VAL A 342 -7.35 -5.14 -11.48
N ALA A 343 -7.37 -4.75 -10.21
CA ALA A 343 -8.58 -4.50 -9.44
C ALA A 343 -8.75 -3.01 -9.16
N ARG A 344 -9.98 -2.54 -9.26
CA ARG A 344 -10.37 -1.18 -8.90
C ARG A 344 -11.50 -1.24 -7.89
N CYS A 345 -11.34 -0.44 -6.84
CA CYS A 345 -12.32 -0.33 -5.79
C CYS A 345 -12.68 1.13 -5.57
N ALA A 346 -13.94 1.39 -5.25
CA ALA A 346 -14.42 2.72 -4.90
C ALA A 346 -15.48 2.62 -3.79
N ALA A 347 -15.42 3.56 -2.85
CA ALA A 347 -16.38 3.65 -1.76
C ALA A 347 -16.76 5.11 -1.46
N ARG A 348 -17.92 5.30 -0.86
CA ARG A 348 -18.36 6.63 -0.43
C ARG A 348 -17.54 7.16 0.74
N LEU A 349 -17.17 6.29 1.67
CA LEU A 349 -16.34 6.61 2.83
C LEU A 349 -14.97 5.95 2.69
N SER A 350 -13.94 6.65 3.10
CA SER A 350 -12.57 6.11 3.13
C SER A 350 -12.42 4.94 4.10
N SER A 351 -13.18 4.94 5.20
CA SER A 351 -13.24 3.84 6.15
C SER A 351 -13.68 2.52 5.50
N ASP A 352 -14.73 2.58 4.67
CA ASP A 352 -15.28 1.40 4.01
C ASP A 352 -14.29 0.84 2.99
N LEU A 353 -13.64 1.74 2.22
CA LEU A 353 -12.60 1.33 1.30
C LEU A 353 -11.40 0.73 2.05
N LYS A 354 -10.97 1.34 3.17
CA LYS A 354 -9.86 0.83 3.99
C LYS A 354 -10.16 -0.58 4.51
N LEU A 355 -11.38 -0.81 5.01
CA LEU A 355 -11.81 -2.15 5.47
C LEU A 355 -11.82 -3.16 4.32
N ALA A 356 -12.33 -2.77 3.14
CA ALA A 356 -12.34 -3.62 1.96
C ALA A 356 -10.91 -3.97 1.50
N LEU A 357 -10.03 -2.98 1.37
CA LEU A 357 -8.63 -3.19 1.00
C LEU A 357 -7.90 -4.07 2.01
N ARG A 358 -8.11 -3.84 3.30
CA ARG A 358 -7.56 -4.67 4.36
C ARG A 358 -8.04 -6.13 4.23
N SER A 359 -9.32 -6.35 3.97
CA SER A 359 -9.88 -7.68 3.74
C SER A 359 -9.25 -8.37 2.53
N ILE A 360 -9.07 -7.63 1.42
CA ILE A 360 -8.36 -8.13 0.23
C ILE A 360 -6.93 -8.53 0.60
N LEU A 361 -6.18 -7.67 1.25
CA LEU A 361 -4.79 -7.91 1.60
C LEU A 361 -4.64 -9.10 2.56
N GLN A 362 -5.56 -9.27 3.52
CA GLN A 362 -5.54 -10.37 4.48
C GLN A 362 -5.85 -11.73 3.86
N GLN A 363 -6.72 -11.78 2.86
CA GLN A 363 -7.12 -13.02 2.21
C GLN A 363 -6.25 -13.34 1.00
N PHE A 364 -6.01 -12.36 0.14
CA PHE A 364 -5.24 -12.54 -1.10
C PHE A 364 -3.72 -12.54 -0.85
N GLY A 365 -3.22 -11.75 0.11
CA GLY A 365 -1.80 -11.64 0.41
C GLY A 365 -1.12 -12.97 0.75
N PRO A 366 -1.67 -13.81 1.67
CA PRO A 366 -1.08 -15.10 2.02
C PRO A 366 -0.99 -16.09 0.86
N GLU A 367 -1.86 -15.95 -0.12
CA GLU A 367 -1.89 -16.78 -1.32
C GLU A 367 -0.81 -16.39 -2.35
N ILE A 368 -0.08 -15.28 -2.13
CA ILE A 368 0.96 -14.81 -3.01
C ILE A 368 2.27 -15.53 -2.70
N GLY A 369 2.78 -16.27 -3.68
CA GLY A 369 4.07 -16.92 -3.64
C GLY A 369 4.22 -18.15 -2.73
N SER A 370 5.44 -18.65 -2.61
CA SER A 370 5.80 -19.84 -1.85
C SER A 370 6.07 -19.59 -0.35
N GLY A 371 5.61 -18.46 0.21
CA GLY A 371 5.79 -18.14 1.63
C GLY A 371 4.83 -17.04 2.08
N PRO A 372 4.57 -16.91 3.38
CA PRO A 372 3.54 -16.00 3.87
C PRO A 372 3.94 -14.55 3.57
N PHE A 373 3.19 -13.91 2.67
CA PHE A 373 3.14 -12.47 2.58
C PHE A 373 2.39 -11.94 3.81
N ARG A 374 3.06 -11.19 4.65
CA ARG A 374 2.41 -10.57 5.81
C ARG A 374 1.92 -9.19 5.45
N VAL A 375 0.63 -8.94 5.70
CA VAL A 375 0.10 -7.57 5.61
C VAL A 375 0.89 -6.69 6.59
N PRO A 376 1.45 -5.56 6.11
CA PRO A 376 2.19 -4.65 6.95
C PRO A 376 1.41 -4.22 8.19
N LYS A 377 2.10 -4.09 9.33
CA LYS A 377 1.45 -3.75 10.60
C LYS A 377 0.68 -2.43 10.56
N MET A 378 1.13 -1.49 9.74
CA MET A 378 0.47 -0.19 9.56
C MET A 378 -0.94 -0.30 8.97
N TRP A 379 -1.28 -1.43 8.34
CA TRP A 379 -2.64 -1.72 7.86
C TRP A 379 -3.58 -2.25 8.96
N SER A 380 -3.05 -2.53 10.14
CA SER A 380 -3.81 -3.05 11.29
C SER A 380 -4.15 -1.96 12.32
N CYS A 381 -3.64 -0.74 12.10
CA CYS A 381 -3.86 0.42 12.97
C CYS A 381 -5.12 1.19 12.57
#